data_28ba04bb1d3985221ab0c1fd548d6093
#
_entry.id   28ba04bb1d3985221ab0c1fd548d6093
#
_cell.length_a   1.000
_cell.length_b   1.000
_cell.length_c   1.000
_cell.angle_alpha   90.00
_cell.angle_beta   90.00
_cell.angle_gamma   90.00
#
_symmetry.space_group_name_H-M   'P 1'
#
loop_
_entity.id
_entity.type
_entity.pdbx_description
1 polymer ?
#
loop_
_entity_poly.entity_id
_entity_poly.type
_entity_poly.pdbx_seq_one_letter_code
_entity_poly.pdbx_strand_id
1 'polypeptide(L)' 'MKYSKEFKEEALKLSDEIGLKKAAQQLGIQYYTLSDWRSKRNATVKAKKY' A
#
# COMPACT_ATOMS: atom_id res chain seq x y z
N MET A 1 5.74 -11.84 9.29
CA MET A 1 5.88 -10.92 8.73
C MET A 1 6.60 -9.80 9.26
N LYS A 2 7.15 -9.02 8.52
CA LYS A 2 7.96 -8.05 8.97
C LYS A 2 7.28 -6.79 9.24
N TYR A 3 6.15 -6.53 8.70
CA TYR A 3 5.48 -5.24 8.79
C TYR A 3 4.23 -5.36 9.62
N SER A 4 4.06 -4.42 10.54
CA SER A 4 2.87 -4.43 11.38
C SER A 4 1.69 -3.86 10.60
N LYS A 5 0.52 -4.07 11.14
CA LYS A 5 -0.68 -3.56 10.52
C LYS A 5 -0.66 -2.05 10.45
N GLU A 6 -0.18 -1.43 11.50
CA GLU A 6 -0.11 0.02 11.53
C GLU A 6 0.84 0.55 10.47
N PHE A 7 1.96 -0.13 10.30
CA PHE A 7 2.91 0.28 9.28
C PHE A 7 2.28 0.20 7.90
N LYS A 8 1.54 -0.86 7.65
CA LYS A 8 0.89 -1.03 6.36
C LYS A 8 -0.11 0.10 6.11
N GLU A 9 -0.87 0.44 7.12
CA GLU A 9 -1.86 1.49 6.97
C GLU A 9 -1.21 2.83 6.69
N GLU A 10 -0.12 3.10 7.40
CA GLU A 10 0.61 4.32 7.17
C GLU A 10 1.16 4.36 5.75
N ALA A 11 1.68 3.23 5.31
CA ALA A 11 2.24 3.15 3.97
C ALA A 11 1.18 3.41 2.92
N LEU A 12 0.01 2.83 3.12
CA LEU A 12 -1.07 3.00 2.18
C LEU A 12 -1.54 4.45 2.14
N LYS A 13 -1.63 5.05 3.31
CA LYS A 13 -2.04 6.41 3.40
C LYS A 13 -1.04 7.31 2.69
N LEU A 14 0.23 7.07 2.90
CA LEU A 14 1.25 7.86 2.26
C LEU A 14 1.20 7.69 0.75
N SER A 15 0.96 6.48 0.30
CA SER A 15 0.89 6.23 -1.13
C SER A 15 -0.29 6.96 -1.76
N ASP A 16 -1.33 7.20 -0.99
CA ASP A 16 -2.46 7.94 -1.50
C ASP A 16 -2.11 9.41 -1.68
N GLU A 17 -1.19 9.89 -0.89
CA GLU A 17 -0.80 11.29 -0.96
C GLU A 17 0.29 11.60 -1.97
N ILE A 18 1.35 10.84 -1.95
CA ILE A 18 2.48 11.14 -2.81
C ILE A 18 2.70 10.13 -3.93
N GLY A 19 1.91 9.10 -3.95
CA GLY A 19 2.05 8.11 -5.01
C GLY A 19 2.74 6.87 -4.52
N LEU A 20 2.43 5.77 -5.18
CA LEU A 20 2.94 4.47 -4.79
C LEU A 20 4.45 4.41 -4.82
N LYS A 21 5.02 4.84 -5.91
CA LYS A 21 6.44 4.77 -6.09
C LYS A 21 7.21 5.58 -5.07
N LYS A 22 6.80 6.80 -4.86
CA LYS A 22 7.48 7.64 -3.90
C LYS A 22 7.30 7.16 -2.49
N ALA A 23 6.11 6.69 -2.16
CA ALA A 23 5.85 6.18 -0.84
C ALA A 23 6.75 4.99 -0.54
N ALA A 24 6.86 4.08 -1.49
CA ALA A 24 7.71 2.91 -1.30
C ALA A 24 9.15 3.32 -1.09
N GLN A 25 9.60 4.30 -1.84
CA GLN A 25 10.94 4.79 -1.71
C GLN A 25 11.18 5.39 -0.34
N GLN A 26 10.28 6.22 0.11
CA GLN A 26 10.41 6.85 1.40
C GLN A 26 10.41 5.87 2.54
N LEU A 27 9.60 4.84 2.43
CA LEU A 27 9.47 3.86 3.49
C LEU A 27 10.55 2.78 3.42
N GLY A 28 11.28 2.75 2.34
CA GLY A 28 12.33 1.76 2.19
C GLY A 28 11.80 0.37 1.90
N ILE A 29 10.66 0.26 1.27
CA ILE A 29 10.11 -1.03 0.92
C ILE A 29 10.02 -1.13 -0.59
N GLN A 30 9.75 -2.35 -1.05
CA GLN A 30 9.67 -2.56 -2.48
C GLN A 30 8.39 -1.96 -3.02
N TYR A 31 8.50 -1.46 -4.23
CA TYR A 31 7.35 -0.89 -4.89
C TYR A 31 6.22 -1.90 -4.99
N TYR A 32 6.53 -3.12 -5.43
CA TYR A 32 5.49 -4.10 -5.61
C TYR A 32 4.90 -4.57 -4.28
N THR A 33 5.65 -4.45 -3.20
CA THR A 33 5.12 -4.80 -1.89
C THR A 33 3.98 -3.85 -1.54
N LEU A 34 4.22 -2.56 -1.70
CA LEU A 34 3.20 -1.57 -1.40
C LEU A 34 2.04 -1.69 -2.39
N SER A 35 2.35 -1.97 -3.62
CA SER A 35 1.32 -2.14 -4.63
C SER A 35 0.41 -3.32 -4.28
N ASP A 36 1.00 -4.39 -3.78
CA ASP A 36 0.23 -5.55 -3.39
C ASP A 36 -0.71 -5.21 -2.23
N TRP A 37 -0.22 -4.47 -1.27
CA TRP A 37 -1.06 -4.05 -0.16
C TRP A 37 -2.24 -3.22 -0.64
N ARG A 38 -1.98 -2.33 -1.56
CA ARG A 38 -3.02 -1.48 -2.10
C ARG A 38 -4.06 -2.31 -2.84
N SER A 39 -3.58 -3.26 -3.60
CA SER A 39 -4.47 -4.12 -4.36
C SER A 39 -5.39 -4.91 -3.45
N LYS A 40 -4.84 -5.44 -2.38
CA LYS A 40 -5.64 -6.21 -1.44
C LYS A 40 -6.66 -5.33 -0.75
N ARG A 41 -6.26 -4.12 -0.42
CA ARG A 41 -7.16 -3.21 0.23
C ARG A 41 -8.32 -2.88 -0.69
N ASN A 42 -8.02 -2.62 -1.96
CA ASN A 42 -9.07 -2.29 -2.90
C ASN A 42 -10.00 -3.46 -3.15
N ALA A 43 -9.45 -4.64 -3.22
CA ALA A 43 -10.24 -5.81 -3.46
C ALA A 43 -11.25 -6.00 -2.34
N THR A 44 -10.83 -5.71 -1.14
CA THR A 44 -11.72 -5.82 -0.01
C THR A 44 -12.84 -4.82 -0.11
N VAL A 45 -12.50 -3.63 -0.54
CA VAL A 45 -13.48 -2.58 -0.62
C VAL A 45 -14.43 -2.79 -1.75
N LYS A 46 -14.01 -3.13 -2.88
CA LYS A 46 -14.87 -3.11 -3.87
C LYS A 46 -15.06 -4.13 -4.69
N ALA A 47 -14.78 -4.77 -4.66
CA ALA A 47 -15.11 -5.85 -5.35
C ALA A 47 -15.46 -5.54 -6.73
N LYS A 48 -15.47 -5.07 -7.27
CA LYS A 48 -15.60 -4.77 -8.20
C LYS A 48 -15.64 -4.78 -9.02
N LYS A 49 -15.74 -4.64 -9.62
CA LYS A 49 -15.79 -4.52 -10.24
C LYS A 49 -15.64 -4.56 -11.11
N TYR A 50 -15.51 -4.76 -11.72
CA TYR A 50 -15.34 -4.77 -12.68
C TYR A 50 -15.50 -5.38 -13.33
#